data_331dc1e2b47758e4893ced86923ac54a
#
_entry.id   331dc1e2b47758e4893ced86923ac54a
#
_cell.length_a   1.000
_cell.length_b   1.000
_cell.length_c   1.000
_cell.angle_alpha   90.00
_cell.angle_beta   90.00
_cell.angle_gamma   90.00
#
_symmetry.space_group_name_H-M   'P 1'
#
loop_
_entity.id
_entity.type
_entity.pdbx_description
1 polymer ?
#
loop_
_entity_poly.entity_id
_entity_poly.type
_entity_poly.pdbx_seq_one_letter_code
_entity_poly.pdbx_strand_id
1 'polypeptide(L)'
;MGDLYSEIRERSKQDYGQKFEEWAPRILVDQYSDRTHFIFELIQNAEDAGATYVAFSLYQDRLILCHNGKLFTEADIQGICGIRSTKDEPESGKIGRFGIGFKSVYAYTKTPRIYSGQYSFRICNLILPYAEENEATGDDTILILPFDGEVNPETAYNEIGDALKKYLSADVLFALCNVRNISCKIYPDESEWSVSKESVPVDNGVDKVLLTQKPTNSARKLLVFRTQDKQPILIGYELETDDHGKDRIIPTEQHYLYVFFQTAVETHQTFYIHVPFSTTPARDNVRHNEVNQLLAEKLAALFADSIRWLLKNGYVTLDFLNEVYPILDTCKEENLRGIHEMGLALLRDGLALLPTEEGGYCSIQNAMLPYAKNIADNITQSILQREYGDTACWVKADVCLGVNEHLMMYLTHHFGLPVLRWRDVLPRLTAEILEEQTDEWLLNLFDTIYSTCTGVFRSKEKVDAKGIPFVRLQDGSHIRCQYDGMAQVYLNNPMSCKNKISAAILQDQRGRNFYVDALGIEEYNAIRICNYE
;
A
#
# COMPACT_ATOMS: atom_id res chain seq x y z
N MET A 1 40.71 -33.20 -10.56
CA MET A 1 40.08 -31.94 -11.07
C MET A 1 40.27 -31.75 -12.58
N GLY A 2 41.44 -31.96 -13.17
CA GLY A 2 41.59 -31.85 -14.64
C GLY A 2 40.66 -32.76 -15.44
N ASP A 3 40.29 -33.86 -14.88
CA ASP A 3 39.40 -34.87 -15.49
C ASP A 3 37.96 -34.38 -15.62
N LEU A 4 37.38 -33.80 -14.56
CA LEU A 4 35.99 -33.27 -14.55
C LEU A 4 35.74 -32.22 -15.64
N TYR A 5 36.62 -31.22 -15.75
CA TYR A 5 36.47 -30.18 -16.78
C TYR A 5 36.63 -30.73 -18.19
N SER A 6 37.47 -31.74 -18.37
CA SER A 6 37.64 -32.42 -19.64
C SER A 6 36.40 -33.24 -20.01
N GLU A 7 35.81 -33.96 -19.07
CA GLU A 7 34.56 -34.71 -19.25
C GLU A 7 33.41 -33.79 -19.64
N ILE A 8 33.26 -32.65 -18.96
CA ILE A 8 32.22 -31.66 -19.28
C ILE A 8 32.40 -31.10 -20.69
N ARG A 9 33.65 -30.77 -21.10
CA ARG A 9 33.93 -30.28 -22.45
C ARG A 9 33.59 -31.30 -23.53
N GLU A 10 34.00 -32.57 -23.34
CA GLU A 10 33.69 -33.66 -24.30
C GLU A 10 32.19 -33.88 -24.42
N ARG A 11 31.46 -33.91 -23.30
CA ARG A 11 30.00 -34.03 -23.30
C ARG A 11 29.35 -32.84 -23.99
N SER A 12 29.78 -31.62 -23.71
CA SER A 12 29.22 -30.42 -24.34
C SER A 12 29.43 -30.41 -25.86
N LYS A 13 30.59 -30.87 -26.33
CA LYS A 13 30.83 -31.03 -27.78
C LYS A 13 29.94 -32.08 -28.44
N GLN A 14 29.64 -33.17 -27.73
CA GLN A 14 28.71 -34.21 -28.20
C GLN A 14 27.25 -33.72 -28.25
N ASP A 15 26.80 -33.03 -27.20
CA ASP A 15 25.43 -32.61 -27.07
C ASP A 15 25.06 -31.46 -28.03
N TYR A 16 25.98 -30.52 -28.27
CA TYR A 16 25.67 -29.29 -29.01
C TYR A 16 26.32 -29.20 -30.40
N GLY A 17 27.21 -30.12 -30.75
CA GLY A 17 27.88 -30.19 -32.04
C GLY A 17 28.96 -29.10 -32.27
N GLN A 18 29.75 -29.23 -33.33
CA GLN A 18 30.89 -28.32 -33.62
C GLN A 18 30.46 -26.89 -34.03
N LYS A 19 29.23 -26.69 -34.45
CA LYS A 19 28.71 -25.38 -34.90
C LYS A 19 28.05 -24.55 -33.79
N PHE A 20 28.10 -24.99 -32.54
CA PHE A 20 27.51 -24.29 -31.41
C PHE A 20 28.03 -22.84 -31.29
N GLU A 21 29.27 -22.61 -31.52
CA GLU A 21 29.94 -21.31 -31.44
C GLU A 21 29.35 -20.26 -32.43
N GLU A 22 28.72 -20.71 -33.52
CA GLU A 22 28.13 -19.82 -34.53
C GLU A 22 26.74 -19.29 -34.16
N TRP A 23 25.93 -20.07 -33.46
CA TRP A 23 24.54 -19.72 -33.21
C TRP A 23 24.21 -19.32 -31.76
N ALA A 24 24.98 -19.81 -30.79
CA ALA A 24 24.70 -19.55 -29.37
C ALA A 24 24.80 -18.08 -28.97
N PRO A 25 25.73 -17.26 -29.47
CA PRO A 25 25.78 -15.84 -29.18
C PRO A 25 24.51 -15.10 -29.61
N ARG A 26 23.88 -15.52 -30.73
CA ARG A 26 22.68 -14.87 -31.29
C ARG A 26 21.43 -15.08 -30.40
N ILE A 27 21.29 -16.26 -29.79
CA ILE A 27 20.16 -16.56 -28.89
C ILE A 27 20.23 -15.71 -27.63
N LEU A 28 21.43 -15.36 -27.17
CA LEU A 28 21.63 -14.60 -25.93
C LEU A 28 21.41 -13.10 -26.11
N VAL A 29 21.79 -12.57 -27.28
CA VAL A 29 21.63 -11.13 -27.59
C VAL A 29 20.14 -10.75 -27.72
N ASP A 30 19.33 -11.67 -28.26
CA ASP A 30 17.89 -11.39 -28.52
C ASP A 30 16.98 -11.53 -27.28
N GLN A 31 17.48 -12.07 -26.15
CA GLN A 31 16.67 -12.32 -24.96
C GLN A 31 16.57 -11.16 -23.96
N TYR A 32 17.55 -10.26 -23.94
CA TYR A 32 17.60 -9.17 -22.97
C TYR A 32 17.75 -7.83 -23.71
N SER A 33 16.74 -6.99 -23.62
CA SER A 33 16.77 -5.61 -24.13
C SER A 33 17.75 -4.72 -23.34
N ASP A 34 18.01 -5.07 -22.08
CA ASP A 34 18.99 -4.41 -21.20
C ASP A 34 20.13 -5.36 -20.86
N ARG A 35 21.35 -5.04 -21.35
CA ARG A 35 22.56 -5.83 -21.11
C ARG A 35 22.94 -5.90 -19.63
N THR A 36 22.57 -4.91 -18.81
CA THR A 36 22.93 -4.85 -17.39
C THR A 36 22.08 -5.74 -16.50
N HIS A 37 21.03 -6.38 -17.06
CA HIS A 37 20.15 -7.29 -16.34
C HIS A 37 20.86 -8.45 -15.63
N PHE A 38 22.07 -8.82 -16.09
CA PHE A 38 22.87 -9.85 -15.45
C PHE A 38 23.16 -9.58 -13.97
N ILE A 39 23.17 -8.32 -13.53
CA ILE A 39 23.35 -7.94 -12.12
C ILE A 39 22.28 -8.60 -11.25
N PHE A 40 21.02 -8.54 -11.66
CA PHE A 40 19.93 -9.21 -10.95
C PHE A 40 20.04 -10.72 -10.99
N GLU A 41 20.47 -11.30 -12.10
CA GLU A 41 20.69 -12.74 -12.24
C GLU A 41 21.79 -13.23 -11.29
N LEU A 42 22.87 -12.45 -11.12
CA LEU A 42 23.94 -12.77 -10.17
C LEU A 42 23.45 -12.70 -8.71
N ILE A 43 22.69 -11.67 -8.34
CA ILE A 43 22.10 -11.56 -6.99
C ILE A 43 21.13 -12.72 -6.76
N GLN A 44 20.33 -13.08 -7.75
CA GLN A 44 19.40 -14.20 -7.70
C GLN A 44 20.10 -15.55 -7.50
N ASN A 45 21.22 -15.76 -8.19
CA ASN A 45 22.02 -16.97 -8.00
C ASN A 45 22.62 -17.04 -6.59
N ALA A 46 23.06 -15.91 -6.03
CA ALA A 46 23.51 -15.84 -4.64
C ALA A 46 22.37 -16.12 -3.64
N GLU A 47 21.16 -15.57 -3.88
CA GLU A 47 19.96 -15.85 -3.10
C GLU A 47 19.62 -17.35 -3.12
N ASP A 48 19.62 -17.99 -4.32
CA ASP A 48 19.37 -19.41 -4.50
C ASP A 48 20.44 -20.30 -3.83
N ALA A 49 21.69 -19.79 -3.71
CA ALA A 49 22.77 -20.43 -2.97
C ALA A 49 22.66 -20.22 -1.45
N GLY A 50 21.66 -19.46 -0.97
CA GLY A 50 21.46 -19.16 0.46
C GLY A 50 22.48 -18.15 1.00
N ALA A 51 23.06 -17.30 0.16
CA ALA A 51 23.98 -16.25 0.58
C ALA A 51 23.29 -15.24 1.51
N THR A 52 24.02 -14.76 2.50
CA THR A 52 23.55 -13.68 3.39
C THR A 52 24.09 -12.32 2.99
N TYR A 53 25.18 -12.30 2.23
CA TYR A 53 25.73 -11.08 1.63
C TYR A 53 26.19 -11.29 0.20
N VAL A 54 26.19 -10.18 -0.56
CA VAL A 54 26.74 -10.05 -1.91
C VAL A 54 27.59 -8.79 -1.97
N ALA A 55 28.78 -8.86 -2.50
CA ALA A 55 29.68 -7.72 -2.69
C ALA A 55 30.08 -7.57 -4.15
N PHE A 56 29.90 -6.38 -4.70
CA PHE A 56 30.36 -5.99 -6.04
C PHE A 56 31.59 -5.10 -5.93
N SER A 57 32.62 -5.39 -6.74
CA SER A 57 33.78 -4.53 -6.90
C SER A 57 34.00 -4.27 -8.39
N LEU A 58 33.77 -3.04 -8.83
CA LEU A 58 33.86 -2.62 -10.22
C LEU A 58 35.22 -1.96 -10.45
N TYR A 59 35.98 -2.52 -11.39
CA TYR A 59 37.26 -2.00 -11.89
C TYR A 59 37.13 -1.59 -13.37
N GLN A 60 38.04 -0.81 -13.87
CA GLN A 60 38.04 -0.36 -15.28
C GLN A 60 38.10 -1.51 -16.31
N ASP A 61 38.65 -2.67 -15.91
CA ASP A 61 38.86 -3.83 -16.77
C ASP A 61 38.00 -5.05 -16.41
N ARG A 62 37.26 -5.02 -15.29
CA ARG A 62 36.50 -6.18 -14.80
C ARG A 62 35.47 -5.81 -13.71
N LEU A 63 34.49 -6.67 -13.57
CA LEU A 63 33.60 -6.71 -12.39
C LEU A 63 33.96 -7.97 -11.57
N ILE A 64 34.03 -7.80 -10.24
CA ILE A 64 34.15 -8.90 -9.28
C ILE A 64 32.86 -8.94 -8.44
N LEU A 65 32.27 -10.13 -8.31
CA LEU A 65 31.22 -10.42 -7.37
C LEU A 65 31.71 -11.47 -6.37
N CYS A 66 31.40 -11.26 -5.09
CA CYS A 66 31.68 -12.19 -4.01
C CYS A 66 30.40 -12.44 -3.21
N HIS A 67 30.16 -13.70 -2.79
CA HIS A 67 29.05 -14.04 -1.88
C HIS A 67 29.40 -15.26 -1.03
N ASN A 68 28.81 -15.36 0.17
CA ASN A 68 29.01 -16.46 1.13
C ASN A 68 27.93 -17.56 1.03
N GLY A 69 27.30 -17.71 -0.09
CA GLY A 69 26.34 -18.80 -0.31
C GLY A 69 27.03 -20.17 -0.39
N LYS A 70 26.22 -21.21 -0.49
CA LYS A 70 26.70 -22.58 -0.66
C LYS A 70 27.72 -22.68 -1.81
N LEU A 71 28.86 -23.31 -1.51
CA LEU A 71 29.90 -23.53 -2.49
C LEU A 71 29.45 -24.44 -3.62
N PHE A 72 30.06 -24.29 -4.81
CA PHE A 72 29.74 -25.07 -5.98
C PHE A 72 30.01 -26.57 -5.76
N THR A 73 29.13 -27.37 -6.36
CA THR A 73 29.28 -28.81 -6.53
C THR A 73 29.57 -29.13 -7.99
N GLU A 74 29.91 -30.38 -8.31
CA GLU A 74 30.07 -30.84 -9.70
C GLU A 74 28.81 -30.61 -10.54
N ALA A 75 27.63 -30.82 -9.94
CA ALA A 75 26.34 -30.58 -10.58
C ALA A 75 26.13 -29.08 -10.91
N ASP A 76 26.59 -28.17 -10.05
CA ASP A 76 26.52 -26.74 -10.31
C ASP A 76 27.43 -26.33 -11.46
N ILE A 77 28.64 -26.94 -11.58
CA ILE A 77 29.57 -26.72 -12.71
C ILE A 77 28.95 -27.22 -14.01
N GLN A 78 28.35 -28.42 -14.00
CA GLN A 78 27.63 -28.95 -15.15
C GLN A 78 26.44 -28.04 -15.53
N GLY A 79 25.70 -27.56 -14.56
CA GLY A 79 24.57 -26.65 -14.76
C GLY A 79 24.97 -25.31 -15.37
N ILE A 80 26.03 -24.66 -14.83
CA ILE A 80 26.49 -23.36 -15.34
C ILE A 80 27.15 -23.46 -16.72
N CYS A 81 27.73 -24.61 -17.05
CA CYS A 81 28.31 -24.92 -18.39
C CYS A 81 27.23 -25.44 -19.38
N GLY A 82 26.05 -25.83 -18.93
CA GLY A 82 24.96 -26.29 -19.79
C GLY A 82 24.16 -25.13 -20.41
N ILE A 83 23.35 -25.46 -21.44
CA ILE A 83 22.34 -24.54 -22.02
C ILE A 83 20.95 -24.91 -21.56
N ARG A 84 20.70 -26.16 -21.22
CA ARG A 84 19.41 -26.64 -20.67
C ARG A 84 19.48 -26.54 -19.16
N SER A 85 18.42 -25.96 -18.60
CA SER A 85 18.23 -25.97 -17.15
C SER A 85 18.00 -27.41 -16.67
N THR A 86 18.83 -27.88 -15.74
CA THR A 86 18.50 -29.04 -14.90
C THR A 86 17.39 -28.70 -13.88
N LYS A 87 16.87 -27.47 -13.96
CA LYS A 87 15.87 -26.89 -13.03
C LYS A 87 14.44 -27.00 -13.57
N ASP A 88 14.17 -27.76 -14.64
CA ASP A 88 12.85 -27.94 -15.24
C ASP A 88 11.87 -28.77 -14.37
N GLU A 89 12.27 -29.17 -13.16
CA GLU A 89 11.35 -29.77 -12.19
C GLU A 89 10.58 -28.68 -11.44
N PRO A 90 9.23 -28.72 -11.46
CA PRO A 90 8.38 -27.70 -10.85
C PRO A 90 8.55 -27.52 -9.33
N GLU A 91 9.24 -28.48 -8.67
CA GLU A 91 9.36 -28.55 -7.21
C GLU A 91 10.65 -27.96 -6.64
N SER A 92 11.58 -27.45 -7.44
CA SER A 92 12.92 -27.09 -6.95
C SER A 92 12.97 -25.87 -6.02
N GLY A 93 11.95 -25.03 -6.02
CA GLY A 93 11.88 -23.82 -5.18
C GLY A 93 12.98 -22.79 -5.46
N LYS A 94 13.70 -22.93 -6.60
CA LYS A 94 14.75 -22.01 -7.03
C LYS A 94 14.17 -20.88 -7.88
N ILE A 95 14.69 -19.67 -7.72
CA ILE A 95 14.23 -18.47 -8.41
C ILE A 95 14.58 -18.54 -9.91
N GLY A 96 15.78 -19.02 -10.24
CA GLY A 96 16.29 -19.13 -11.61
C GLY A 96 15.64 -20.27 -12.40
N ARG A 97 14.61 -19.99 -13.18
CA ARG A 97 13.83 -20.99 -13.95
C ARG A 97 14.46 -21.40 -15.28
N PHE A 98 15.35 -20.58 -15.87
CA PHE A 98 15.73 -20.76 -17.27
C PHE A 98 17.12 -21.34 -17.50
N GLY A 99 17.98 -21.53 -16.46
CA GLY A 99 19.37 -22.00 -16.63
C GLY A 99 20.25 -21.14 -17.57
N ILE A 100 19.63 -20.13 -18.16
CA ILE A 100 20.24 -19.21 -19.12
C ILE A 100 20.65 -17.90 -18.43
N GLY A 101 20.14 -17.63 -17.21
CA GLY A 101 20.35 -16.35 -16.51
C GLY A 101 21.83 -15.97 -16.39
N PHE A 102 22.69 -16.92 -15.95
CA PHE A 102 24.13 -16.68 -15.89
C PHE A 102 24.71 -16.30 -17.25
N LYS A 103 24.15 -16.80 -18.37
CA LYS A 103 24.68 -16.51 -19.71
C LYS A 103 24.57 -15.04 -20.11
N SER A 104 23.74 -14.26 -19.42
CA SER A 104 23.64 -12.81 -19.65
C SER A 104 24.95 -12.05 -19.37
N VAL A 105 25.88 -12.60 -18.56
CA VAL A 105 27.21 -12.00 -18.32
C VAL A 105 28.04 -11.89 -19.61
N TYR A 106 27.76 -12.75 -20.61
CA TYR A 106 28.49 -12.75 -21.88
C TYR A 106 28.21 -11.51 -22.74
N ALA A 107 27.32 -10.64 -22.34
CA ALA A 107 27.20 -9.31 -22.92
C ALA A 107 28.51 -8.49 -22.75
N TYR A 108 29.29 -8.74 -21.69
CA TYR A 108 30.46 -7.96 -21.32
C TYR A 108 31.74 -8.80 -21.24
N THR A 109 31.66 -10.12 -21.03
CA THR A 109 32.85 -11.00 -20.88
C THR A 109 32.78 -12.19 -21.82
N LYS A 110 33.95 -12.64 -22.33
CA LYS A 110 34.07 -13.92 -23.06
C LYS A 110 34.60 -15.03 -22.18
N THR A 111 35.22 -14.66 -21.05
CA THR A 111 35.95 -15.61 -20.18
C THR A 111 35.63 -15.39 -18.71
N PRO A 112 34.35 -15.54 -18.28
CA PRO A 112 34.00 -15.44 -16.86
C PRO A 112 34.81 -16.50 -16.07
N ARG A 113 35.35 -16.10 -14.91
CA ARG A 113 36.11 -16.94 -14.00
C ARG A 113 35.35 -17.15 -12.72
N ILE A 114 35.36 -18.39 -12.22
CA ILE A 114 34.64 -18.79 -11.01
C ILE A 114 35.61 -19.49 -10.06
N TYR A 115 35.61 -19.04 -8.82
CA TYR A 115 36.37 -19.60 -7.71
C TYR A 115 35.38 -19.93 -6.60
N SER A 116 35.25 -21.21 -6.22
CA SER A 116 34.32 -21.66 -5.21
C SER A 116 34.83 -22.93 -4.54
N GLY A 117 35.31 -22.80 -3.31
CA GLY A 117 35.89 -23.90 -2.56
C GLY A 117 37.09 -24.55 -3.30
N GLN A 118 36.93 -25.81 -3.65
CA GLN A 118 37.99 -26.56 -4.37
C GLN A 118 37.99 -26.33 -5.89
N TYR A 119 36.95 -25.63 -6.43
CA TYR A 119 36.81 -25.46 -7.88
C TYR A 119 37.27 -24.07 -8.29
N SER A 120 38.17 -24.04 -9.29
CA SER A 120 38.70 -22.82 -9.91
C SER A 120 38.76 -23.02 -11.42
N PHE A 121 37.92 -22.27 -12.15
CA PHE A 121 37.80 -22.45 -13.59
C PHE A 121 37.32 -21.18 -14.30
N ARG A 122 37.67 -21.07 -15.57
CA ARG A 122 37.04 -20.10 -16.50
C ARG A 122 36.18 -20.83 -17.50
N ILE A 123 35.17 -20.17 -18.01
CA ILE A 123 34.28 -20.72 -19.04
C ILE A 123 34.57 -19.99 -20.35
N CYS A 124 34.98 -20.74 -21.38
CA CYS A 124 35.19 -20.24 -22.74
C CYS A 124 34.02 -20.69 -23.64
N ASN A 125 33.74 -19.91 -24.70
CA ASN A 125 32.73 -20.25 -25.68
C ASN A 125 31.38 -20.65 -25.02
N LEU A 126 30.97 -19.92 -23.97
CA LEU A 126 29.69 -20.05 -23.23
C LEU A 126 29.55 -21.31 -22.36
N ILE A 127 30.21 -22.44 -22.69
CA ILE A 127 29.96 -23.76 -22.08
C ILE A 127 31.22 -24.59 -21.78
N LEU A 128 32.39 -24.15 -22.19
CA LEU A 128 33.62 -24.97 -22.08
C LEU A 128 34.45 -24.57 -20.86
N PRO A 129 34.45 -25.34 -19.76
CA PRO A 129 35.24 -25.02 -18.58
C PRO A 129 36.71 -25.41 -18.77
N TYR A 130 37.61 -24.54 -18.31
CA TYR A 130 39.06 -24.76 -18.25
C TYR A 130 39.54 -24.45 -16.84
N ALA A 131 40.42 -25.31 -16.31
CA ALA A 131 41.02 -25.09 -15.00
C ALA A 131 41.77 -23.75 -14.92
N GLU A 132 41.65 -23.07 -13.80
CA GLU A 132 42.46 -21.91 -13.40
C GLU A 132 43.31 -22.29 -12.18
N GLU A 133 44.34 -21.48 -11.91
CA GLU A 133 45.10 -21.61 -10.68
C GLU A 133 44.18 -21.37 -9.49
N ASN A 134 44.32 -22.18 -8.45
CA ASN A 134 43.43 -22.09 -7.28
C ASN A 134 43.85 -20.89 -6.44
N GLU A 135 42.99 -19.87 -6.40
CA GLU A 135 43.06 -18.82 -5.41
C GLU A 135 42.23 -19.25 -4.20
N ALA A 136 42.82 -19.23 -3.01
CA ALA A 136 42.13 -19.60 -1.80
C ALA A 136 41.01 -18.56 -1.51
N THR A 137 39.74 -18.95 -1.69
CA THR A 137 38.58 -18.08 -1.49
C THR A 137 37.96 -18.24 -0.11
N GLY A 138 38.48 -19.14 0.73
CA GLY A 138 37.83 -19.50 1.99
C GLY A 138 36.50 -20.15 1.75
N ASP A 139 35.45 -19.64 2.46
CA ASP A 139 34.08 -20.11 2.35
C ASP A 139 33.25 -19.31 1.33
N ASP A 140 33.89 -18.40 0.57
CA ASP A 140 33.17 -17.54 -0.38
C ASP A 140 33.25 -18.10 -1.81
N THR A 141 32.26 -17.73 -2.61
CA THR A 141 32.28 -17.88 -4.07
C THR A 141 32.61 -16.53 -4.69
N ILE A 142 33.64 -16.50 -5.55
CA ILE A 142 34.09 -15.31 -6.27
C ILE A 142 33.89 -15.52 -7.76
N LEU A 143 33.21 -14.58 -8.40
CA LEU A 143 33.07 -14.49 -9.85
C LEU A 143 33.85 -13.28 -10.35
N ILE A 144 34.72 -13.48 -11.34
CA ILE A 144 35.43 -12.40 -12.01
C ILE A 144 34.97 -12.36 -13.46
N LEU A 145 34.47 -11.20 -13.88
CA LEU A 145 33.98 -10.93 -15.23
C LEU A 145 34.91 -9.91 -15.91
N PRO A 146 36.01 -10.37 -16.60
CA PRO A 146 36.86 -9.47 -17.38
C PRO A 146 36.04 -8.80 -18.49
N PHE A 147 36.34 -7.53 -18.81
CA PHE A 147 35.69 -6.83 -19.93
C PHE A 147 36.45 -7.14 -21.25
N ASP A 148 36.45 -8.43 -21.61
CA ASP A 148 37.05 -8.98 -22.83
C ASP A 148 36.01 -9.34 -23.90
N GLY A 149 34.77 -8.86 -23.74
CA GLY A 149 33.66 -9.06 -24.65
C GLY A 149 33.72 -8.23 -25.93
N GLU A 150 32.57 -8.01 -26.55
CA GLU A 150 32.41 -7.14 -27.73
C GLU A 150 32.29 -5.67 -27.36
N VAL A 151 31.80 -5.38 -26.15
CA VAL A 151 31.72 -4.03 -25.59
C VAL A 151 33.10 -3.62 -25.10
N ASN A 152 33.56 -2.43 -25.48
CA ASN A 152 34.86 -1.97 -24.99
C ASN A 152 34.87 -1.78 -23.47
N PRO A 153 36.00 -1.93 -22.77
CA PRO A 153 36.08 -1.89 -21.31
C PRO A 153 35.58 -0.59 -20.68
N GLU A 154 35.81 0.56 -21.31
CA GLU A 154 35.34 1.87 -20.81
C GLU A 154 33.80 1.97 -20.84
N THR A 155 33.20 1.53 -21.95
CA THR A 155 31.72 1.48 -22.07
C THR A 155 31.12 0.50 -21.05
N ALA A 156 31.71 -0.70 -20.92
CA ALA A 156 31.30 -1.70 -19.96
C ALA A 156 31.36 -1.17 -18.52
N TYR A 157 32.44 -0.51 -18.15
CA TYR A 157 32.61 0.11 -16.85
C TYR A 157 31.54 1.16 -16.55
N ASN A 158 31.26 2.06 -17.51
CA ASN A 158 30.25 3.10 -17.33
C ASN A 158 28.83 2.54 -17.24
N GLU A 159 28.44 1.65 -18.18
CA GLU A 159 27.11 1.04 -18.19
C GLU A 159 26.85 0.24 -16.90
N ILE A 160 27.81 -0.57 -16.47
CA ILE A 160 27.69 -1.37 -15.25
C ILE A 160 27.68 -0.47 -14.00
N GLY A 161 28.53 0.57 -13.95
CA GLY A 161 28.58 1.51 -12.85
C GLY A 161 27.25 2.26 -12.65
N ASP A 162 26.64 2.73 -13.74
CA ASP A 162 25.34 3.38 -13.71
C ASP A 162 24.23 2.41 -13.31
N ALA A 163 24.27 1.18 -13.80
CA ALA A 163 23.31 0.15 -13.45
C ALA A 163 23.39 -0.25 -11.97
N LEU A 164 24.60 -0.44 -11.43
CA LEU A 164 24.78 -0.74 -10.01
C LEU A 164 24.23 0.38 -9.12
N LYS A 165 24.47 1.65 -9.46
CA LYS A 165 23.92 2.81 -8.74
C LYS A 165 22.40 2.85 -8.82
N LYS A 166 21.80 2.53 -9.98
CA LYS A 166 20.37 2.52 -10.22
C LYS A 166 19.65 1.37 -9.53
N TYR A 167 20.20 0.16 -9.59
CA TYR A 167 19.51 -1.05 -9.17
C TYR A 167 19.72 -1.40 -7.71
N LEU A 168 20.84 -1.00 -7.10
CA LEU A 168 21.15 -1.34 -5.71
C LEU A 168 20.63 -0.26 -4.74
N SER A 169 19.34 0.00 -4.78
CA SER A 169 18.61 0.74 -3.73
C SER A 169 18.24 -0.21 -2.58
N ALA A 170 17.85 0.34 -1.42
CA ALA A 170 17.43 -0.47 -0.27
C ALA A 170 16.29 -1.43 -0.61
N ASP A 171 15.39 -1.04 -1.51
CA ASP A 171 14.21 -1.81 -1.90
C ASP A 171 14.56 -3.11 -2.64
N VAL A 172 15.77 -3.25 -3.20
CA VAL A 172 16.20 -4.51 -3.85
C VAL A 172 16.16 -5.70 -2.88
N LEU A 173 16.31 -5.44 -1.58
CA LEU A 173 16.29 -6.48 -0.55
C LEU A 173 14.87 -6.85 -0.08
N PHE A 174 13.83 -6.10 -0.50
CA PHE A 174 12.46 -6.32 0.00
C PHE A 174 12.02 -7.77 -0.15
N ALA A 175 12.14 -8.33 -1.36
CA ALA A 175 11.65 -9.66 -1.71
C ALA A 175 12.67 -10.80 -1.53
N LEU A 176 13.92 -10.50 -1.16
CA LEU A 176 14.95 -11.52 -0.94
C LEU A 176 14.82 -12.11 0.47
N CYS A 177 14.93 -13.44 0.57
CA CYS A 177 14.75 -14.17 1.83
C CYS A 177 16.09 -14.40 2.57
N ASN A 178 17.17 -14.65 1.83
CA ASN A 178 18.47 -15.03 2.37
C ASN A 178 19.44 -13.85 2.38
N VAL A 179 19.57 -13.13 1.25
CA VAL A 179 20.48 -12.00 1.12
C VAL A 179 19.97 -10.83 1.95
N ARG A 180 20.79 -10.41 2.91
CA ARG A 180 20.50 -9.33 3.87
C ARG A 180 21.40 -8.11 3.72
N ASN A 181 22.48 -8.26 2.96
CA ASN A 181 23.44 -7.17 2.73
C ASN A 181 23.95 -7.24 1.29
N ILE A 182 23.93 -6.11 0.61
CA ILE A 182 24.61 -5.93 -0.69
C ILE A 182 25.50 -4.71 -0.55
N SER A 183 26.80 -4.89 -0.86
CA SER A 183 27.78 -3.80 -0.92
C SER A 183 28.30 -3.62 -2.33
N CYS A 184 28.67 -2.39 -2.66
CA CYS A 184 29.25 -2.05 -3.94
C CYS A 184 30.38 -1.05 -3.77
N LYS A 185 31.53 -1.32 -4.43
CA LYS A 185 32.68 -0.43 -4.49
C LYS A 185 33.12 -0.24 -5.94
N ILE A 186 33.30 1.01 -6.35
CA ILE A 186 33.75 1.38 -7.70
C ILE A 186 35.12 2.00 -7.60
N TYR A 187 36.10 1.43 -8.35
CA TYR A 187 37.47 1.89 -8.44
C TYR A 187 37.70 2.65 -9.76
N PRO A 188 38.61 3.66 -9.82
CA PRO A 188 39.53 4.08 -8.76
C PRO A 188 38.93 5.08 -7.74
N ASP A 189 37.75 5.59 -7.96
CA ASP A 189 37.14 6.70 -7.15
C ASP A 189 36.78 6.27 -5.71
N GLU A 190 36.91 4.97 -5.41
CA GLU A 190 36.56 4.36 -4.13
C GLU A 190 35.14 4.72 -3.63
N SER A 191 34.24 5.09 -4.54
CA SER A 191 32.84 5.30 -4.19
C SER A 191 32.25 3.99 -3.70
N GLU A 192 31.73 4.00 -2.46
CA GLU A 192 31.21 2.82 -1.80
C GLU A 192 29.81 3.10 -1.27
N TRP A 193 28.91 2.15 -1.46
CA TRP A 193 27.60 2.13 -0.81
C TRP A 193 27.19 0.71 -0.45
N SER A 194 26.26 0.62 0.48
CA SER A 194 25.67 -0.66 0.86
C SER A 194 24.21 -0.52 1.18
N VAL A 195 23.46 -1.60 0.96
CA VAL A 195 22.08 -1.75 1.37
C VAL A 195 21.97 -2.94 2.31
N SER A 196 21.18 -2.79 3.37
CA SER A 196 20.99 -3.86 4.36
C SER A 196 19.54 -4.02 4.77
N LYS A 197 19.19 -5.24 5.15
CA LYS A 197 17.86 -5.66 5.63
C LYS A 197 17.98 -6.30 7.00
N GLU A 198 17.27 -5.72 7.96
CA GLU A 198 17.05 -6.31 9.26
C GLU A 198 15.57 -6.71 9.38
N SER A 199 15.29 -7.88 9.91
CA SER A 199 13.93 -8.40 10.05
C SER A 199 13.71 -8.89 11.47
N VAL A 200 12.65 -8.39 12.12
CA VAL A 200 12.24 -8.77 13.47
C VAL A 200 10.84 -9.37 13.38
N PRO A 201 10.65 -10.65 13.71
CA PRO A 201 9.34 -11.27 13.75
C PRO A 201 8.44 -10.58 14.79
N VAL A 202 7.20 -10.29 14.40
CA VAL A 202 6.16 -9.69 15.26
C VAL A 202 5.08 -10.71 15.56
N ASP A 203 4.71 -11.51 14.55
CA ASP A 203 3.72 -12.56 14.66
C ASP A 203 4.02 -13.64 13.60
N ASN A 204 3.23 -14.72 13.58
CA ASN A 204 3.38 -15.75 12.56
C ASN A 204 3.09 -15.18 11.17
N GLY A 205 4.12 -15.17 10.32
CA GLY A 205 4.03 -14.59 8.97
C GLY A 205 4.00 -13.06 8.94
N VAL A 206 4.33 -12.36 10.04
CA VAL A 206 4.39 -10.90 10.11
C VAL A 206 5.72 -10.46 10.70
N ASP A 207 6.47 -9.69 9.94
CA ASP A 207 7.78 -9.17 10.33
C ASP A 207 7.81 -7.63 10.27
N LYS A 208 8.54 -6.99 11.20
CA LYS A 208 9.01 -5.62 11.01
C LYS A 208 10.35 -5.67 10.30
N VAL A 209 10.44 -5.02 9.15
CA VAL A 209 11.64 -5.00 8.31
C VAL A 209 12.17 -3.58 8.25
N LEU A 210 13.48 -3.44 8.49
CA LEU A 210 14.22 -2.20 8.31
C LEU A 210 15.16 -2.36 7.11
N LEU A 211 14.95 -1.55 6.08
CA LEU A 211 15.81 -1.44 4.91
C LEU A 211 16.64 -0.17 5.05
N THR A 212 17.98 -0.29 5.00
CA THR A 212 18.88 0.87 5.13
C THR A 212 19.83 0.97 3.97
N GLN A 213 20.20 2.19 3.61
CA GLN A 213 21.18 2.47 2.57
C GLN A 213 22.25 3.46 3.09
N LYS A 214 23.52 3.07 2.97
CA LYS A 214 24.66 3.92 3.28
C LYS A 214 25.33 4.36 1.96
N PRO A 215 25.98 5.55 1.89
CA PRO A 215 26.24 6.50 2.99
C PRO A 215 25.08 7.46 3.28
N THR A 216 23.98 7.43 2.53
CA THR A 216 22.87 8.38 2.67
C THR A 216 22.15 8.25 4.03
N ASN A 217 22.33 7.12 4.73
CA ASN A 217 21.61 6.74 5.93
C ASN A 217 20.07 6.82 5.76
N SER A 218 19.61 6.69 4.53
CA SER A 218 18.18 6.54 4.28
C SER A 218 17.71 5.19 4.84
N ALA A 219 16.56 5.22 5.51
CA ALA A 219 15.98 4.04 6.10
C ALA A 219 14.49 3.97 5.77
N ARG A 220 13.99 2.78 5.45
CA ARG A 220 12.57 2.48 5.28
C ARG A 220 12.19 1.38 6.26
N LYS A 221 11.14 1.61 7.00
CA LYS A 221 10.58 0.65 7.95
C LYS A 221 9.30 0.08 7.35
N LEU A 222 9.19 -1.22 7.27
CA LEU A 222 8.04 -1.91 6.68
C LEU A 222 7.44 -2.88 7.69
N LEU A 223 6.12 -3.03 7.63
CA LEU A 223 5.40 -4.15 8.22
C LEU A 223 5.08 -5.13 7.10
N VAL A 224 5.72 -6.29 7.11
CA VAL A 224 5.68 -7.25 6.01
C VAL A 224 4.89 -8.48 6.41
N PHE A 225 3.87 -8.80 5.63
CA PHE A 225 3.08 -10.03 5.70
C PHE A 225 3.57 -11.01 4.66
N ARG A 226 3.68 -12.30 5.04
CA ARG A 226 4.20 -13.33 4.14
C ARG A 226 3.43 -14.63 4.23
N THR A 227 3.29 -15.34 3.11
CA THR A 227 2.83 -16.73 3.09
C THR A 227 3.91 -17.69 3.59
N GLN A 228 3.51 -18.92 3.93
CA GLN A 228 4.43 -19.96 4.43
C GLN A 228 5.03 -20.82 3.31
N ASP A 229 4.89 -20.40 2.06
CA ASP A 229 5.45 -21.09 0.90
C ASP A 229 6.98 -20.98 0.86
N LYS A 230 7.67 -21.88 0.15
CA LYS A 230 9.13 -21.80 -0.08
C LYS A 230 9.53 -20.49 -0.78
N GLN A 231 8.72 -20.04 -1.72
CA GLN A 231 8.79 -18.73 -2.33
C GLN A 231 7.58 -17.93 -1.84
N PRO A 232 7.74 -17.15 -0.78
CA PRO A 232 6.61 -16.48 -0.16
C PRO A 232 6.06 -15.35 -1.04
N ILE A 233 4.76 -15.13 -0.96
CA ILE A 233 4.12 -13.90 -1.39
C ILE A 233 4.26 -12.90 -0.24
N LEU A 234 4.58 -11.65 -0.56
CA LEU A 234 4.77 -10.59 0.43
C LEU A 234 3.87 -9.39 0.15
N ILE A 235 3.30 -8.85 1.22
CA ILE A 235 2.69 -7.52 1.24
C ILE A 235 3.43 -6.71 2.30
N GLY A 236 3.93 -5.52 1.93
CA GLY A 236 4.70 -4.64 2.81
C GLY A 236 4.05 -3.27 2.93
N TYR A 237 3.65 -2.88 4.14
CA TYR A 237 3.16 -1.54 4.45
C TYR A 237 4.28 -0.69 5.03
N GLU A 238 4.51 0.49 4.47
CA GLU A 238 5.52 1.42 4.97
C GLU A 238 5.07 2.03 6.29
N LEU A 239 6.01 2.12 7.24
CA LEU A 239 5.75 2.60 8.59
C LEU A 239 6.52 3.90 8.85
N GLU A 240 5.82 4.85 9.43
CA GLU A 240 6.41 6.01 10.07
C GLU A 240 6.19 5.92 11.58
N THR A 241 7.21 6.29 12.35
CA THR A 241 7.12 6.32 13.82
C THR A 241 6.91 7.75 14.27
N ASP A 242 5.84 8.01 15.03
CA ASP A 242 5.53 9.32 15.56
C ASP A 242 6.45 9.72 16.74
N ASP A 243 6.33 10.95 17.23
CA ASP A 243 7.12 11.49 18.34
C ASP A 243 6.90 10.74 19.67
N HIS A 244 5.83 9.94 19.77
CA HIS A 244 5.52 9.10 20.94
C HIS A 244 6.03 7.67 20.78
N GLY A 245 6.71 7.35 19.67
CA GLY A 245 7.25 6.03 19.39
C GLY A 245 6.21 5.03 18.84
N LYS A 246 5.02 5.50 18.43
CA LYS A 246 3.98 4.68 17.84
C LYS A 246 4.13 4.64 16.33
N ASP A 247 4.10 3.43 15.76
CA ASP A 247 4.11 3.23 14.31
C ASP A 247 2.72 3.47 13.70
N ARG A 248 2.69 4.16 12.57
CA ARG A 248 1.53 4.30 11.69
C ARG A 248 1.89 3.89 10.26
N ILE A 249 0.93 3.38 9.52
CA ILE A 249 1.11 3.08 8.10
C ILE A 249 1.01 4.38 7.31
N ILE A 250 1.94 4.57 6.39
CA ILE A 250 1.96 5.66 5.43
C ILE A 250 1.93 5.09 4.00
N PRO A 251 1.39 5.82 3.01
CA PRO A 251 1.43 5.39 1.62
C PRO A 251 2.87 5.32 1.12
N THR A 252 3.22 4.26 0.39
CA THR A 252 4.52 4.18 -0.28
C THR A 252 4.47 4.88 -1.64
N GLU A 253 5.60 5.45 -2.05
CA GLU A 253 5.81 5.97 -3.41
C GLU A 253 6.15 4.87 -4.43
N GLN A 254 6.37 3.64 -3.96
CA GLN A 254 6.75 2.48 -4.79
C GLN A 254 5.51 1.79 -5.35
N HIS A 255 5.20 2.05 -6.61
CA HIS A 255 3.99 1.56 -7.27
C HIS A 255 4.24 0.37 -8.23
N TYR A 256 5.39 -0.31 -8.11
CA TYR A 256 5.75 -1.41 -9.00
C TYR A 256 5.62 -2.77 -8.33
N LEU A 257 5.24 -3.77 -9.12
CA LEU A 257 5.22 -5.16 -8.71
C LEU A 257 6.65 -5.69 -8.57
N TYR A 258 6.92 -6.41 -7.49
CA TYR A 258 8.15 -7.16 -7.31
C TYR A 258 7.94 -8.63 -7.68
N VAL A 259 8.81 -9.14 -8.53
CA VAL A 259 8.99 -10.58 -8.80
C VAL A 259 10.45 -10.89 -8.47
N PHE A 260 10.76 -11.01 -7.18
CA PHE A 260 12.08 -10.95 -6.54
C PHE A 260 12.73 -9.57 -6.65
N PHE A 261 12.75 -8.99 -7.84
CA PHE A 261 13.18 -7.62 -8.11
C PHE A 261 12.03 -6.81 -8.68
N GLN A 262 12.18 -5.49 -8.66
CA GLN A 262 11.20 -4.59 -9.26
C GLN A 262 11.01 -4.91 -10.75
N THR A 263 9.77 -4.94 -11.19
CA THR A 263 9.37 -5.10 -12.59
C THR A 263 8.96 -3.75 -13.19
N ALA A 264 8.63 -3.73 -14.48
CA ALA A 264 8.01 -2.57 -15.13
C ALA A 264 6.49 -2.51 -14.93
N VAL A 265 5.89 -3.50 -14.26
CA VAL A 265 4.44 -3.59 -14.02
C VAL A 265 4.05 -2.66 -12.88
N GLU A 266 3.27 -1.62 -13.18
CA GLU A 266 2.73 -0.72 -12.17
C GLU A 266 1.53 -1.33 -11.44
N THR A 267 1.58 -1.36 -10.12
CA THR A 267 0.46 -1.82 -9.28
C THR A 267 -0.54 -0.71 -8.97
N HIS A 268 -0.11 0.54 -9.00
CA HIS A 268 -0.84 1.72 -8.53
C HIS A 268 -1.29 1.62 -7.06
N GLN A 269 -0.74 0.66 -6.29
CA GLN A 269 -1.07 0.48 -4.88
C GLN A 269 -0.13 1.29 -3.99
N THR A 270 -0.59 1.65 -2.80
CA THR A 270 0.15 2.41 -1.79
C THR A 270 0.94 1.53 -0.83
N PHE A 271 1.16 0.28 -1.19
CA PHE A 271 1.92 -0.72 -0.44
C PHE A 271 2.73 -1.62 -1.38
N TYR A 272 3.79 -2.22 -0.84
CA TYR A 272 4.66 -3.14 -1.59
C TYR A 272 3.97 -4.47 -1.84
N ILE A 273 4.10 -4.99 -3.06
CA ILE A 273 3.61 -6.32 -3.44
C ILE A 273 4.75 -7.11 -4.07
N HIS A 274 5.03 -8.30 -3.52
CA HIS A 274 5.87 -9.30 -4.16
C HIS A 274 5.11 -10.59 -4.36
N VAL A 275 5.15 -11.11 -5.58
CA VAL A 275 4.60 -12.41 -5.95
C VAL A 275 5.59 -13.10 -6.89
N PRO A 276 5.91 -14.40 -6.69
CA PRO A 276 6.81 -15.13 -7.58
C PRO A 276 6.13 -15.52 -8.90
N PHE A 277 5.54 -14.54 -9.61
CA PHE A 277 4.88 -14.74 -10.89
C PHE A 277 5.85 -15.18 -11.99
N SER A 278 5.34 -15.94 -12.94
CA SER A 278 6.01 -16.13 -14.23
C SER A 278 5.86 -14.86 -15.08
N THR A 279 6.98 -14.21 -15.42
CA THR A 279 7.02 -13.00 -16.25
C THR A 279 7.55 -13.29 -17.64
N THR A 280 7.47 -12.30 -18.53
CA THR A 280 8.29 -12.25 -19.75
C THR A 280 9.77 -12.18 -19.41
N PRO A 281 10.69 -12.54 -20.31
CA PRO A 281 12.13 -12.41 -20.07
C PRO A 281 12.58 -10.98 -19.75
N ALA A 282 11.94 -9.97 -20.34
CA ALA A 282 12.19 -8.56 -20.08
C ALA A 282 11.60 -8.05 -18.75
N ARG A 283 10.83 -8.88 -18.02
CA ARG A 283 10.12 -8.52 -16.77
C ARG A 283 9.20 -7.30 -16.90
N ASP A 284 8.72 -7.04 -18.10
CA ASP A 284 7.82 -5.94 -18.43
C ASP A 284 6.35 -6.34 -18.34
N ASN A 285 6.06 -7.66 -18.24
CA ASN A 285 4.70 -8.16 -18.16
C ASN A 285 4.61 -9.47 -17.36
N VAL A 286 3.45 -9.70 -16.73
CA VAL A 286 3.10 -10.95 -16.05
C VAL A 286 2.37 -11.86 -17.04
N ARG A 287 2.76 -13.14 -17.10
CA ARG A 287 2.11 -14.12 -18.00
C ARG A 287 0.74 -14.52 -17.49
N HIS A 288 -0.21 -14.71 -18.41
CA HIS A 288 -1.51 -15.29 -18.10
C HIS A 288 -1.43 -16.82 -18.17
N ASN A 289 -1.40 -17.48 -17.01
CA ASN A 289 -1.41 -18.94 -16.88
C ASN A 289 -2.02 -19.38 -15.53
N GLU A 290 -2.35 -20.65 -15.42
CA GLU A 290 -2.99 -21.24 -14.22
C GLU A 290 -2.15 -21.06 -12.95
N VAL A 291 -0.82 -21.14 -13.04
CA VAL A 291 0.08 -20.96 -11.88
C VAL A 291 -0.01 -19.54 -11.36
N ASN A 292 0.04 -18.53 -12.26
CA ASN A 292 -0.07 -17.14 -11.86
C ASN A 292 -1.46 -16.81 -11.30
N GLN A 293 -2.52 -17.43 -11.83
CA GLN A 293 -3.86 -17.30 -11.29
C GLN A 293 -3.95 -17.82 -9.83
N LEU A 294 -3.39 -18.98 -9.56
CA LEU A 294 -3.34 -19.52 -8.20
C LEU A 294 -2.53 -18.63 -7.25
N LEU A 295 -1.43 -18.03 -7.72
CA LEU A 295 -0.64 -17.08 -6.95
C LEU A 295 -1.42 -15.79 -6.67
N ALA A 296 -2.22 -15.31 -7.64
CA ALA A 296 -3.09 -14.15 -7.47
C ALA A 296 -4.19 -14.40 -6.41
N GLU A 297 -4.77 -15.59 -6.38
CA GLU A 297 -5.74 -16.00 -5.33
C GLU A 297 -5.08 -16.01 -3.94
N LYS A 298 -3.86 -16.56 -3.83
CA LYS A 298 -3.09 -16.53 -2.58
C LYS A 298 -2.73 -15.12 -2.13
N LEU A 299 -2.40 -14.24 -3.07
CA LEU A 299 -2.14 -12.82 -2.79
C LEU A 299 -3.38 -12.13 -2.23
N ALA A 300 -4.56 -12.36 -2.82
CA ALA A 300 -5.81 -11.81 -2.33
C ALA A 300 -6.16 -12.32 -0.91
N ALA A 301 -5.90 -13.60 -0.63
CA ALA A 301 -6.06 -14.16 0.70
C ALA A 301 -5.10 -13.52 1.71
N LEU A 302 -3.82 -13.36 1.35
CA LEU A 302 -2.83 -12.70 2.20
C LEU A 302 -3.21 -11.23 2.48
N PHE A 303 -3.77 -10.53 1.50
CA PHE A 303 -4.30 -9.17 1.69
C PHE A 303 -5.41 -9.17 2.74
N ALA A 304 -6.38 -10.08 2.64
CA ALA A 304 -7.46 -10.18 3.63
C ALA A 304 -6.92 -10.45 5.04
N ASP A 305 -5.96 -11.35 5.17
CA ASP A 305 -5.34 -11.67 6.47
C ASP A 305 -4.55 -10.49 7.02
N SER A 306 -3.86 -9.73 6.16
CA SER A 306 -3.16 -8.51 6.56
C SER A 306 -4.15 -7.47 7.11
N ILE A 307 -5.27 -7.23 6.44
CA ILE A 307 -6.29 -6.27 6.91
C ILE A 307 -6.87 -6.69 8.28
N ARG A 308 -7.18 -7.98 8.46
CA ARG A 308 -7.68 -8.48 9.76
C ARG A 308 -6.65 -8.31 10.88
N TRP A 309 -5.39 -8.60 10.57
CA TRP A 309 -4.29 -8.41 11.53
C TRP A 309 -4.07 -6.94 11.87
N LEU A 310 -4.07 -6.05 10.86
CA LEU A 310 -3.95 -4.60 11.02
C LEU A 310 -5.07 -4.04 11.89
N LEU A 311 -6.30 -4.47 11.66
CA LEU A 311 -7.46 -4.07 12.46
C LEU A 311 -7.27 -4.48 13.92
N LYS A 312 -6.93 -5.75 14.17
CA LYS A 312 -6.73 -6.29 15.53
C LYS A 312 -5.63 -5.54 16.30
N ASN A 313 -4.59 -5.08 15.60
CA ASN A 313 -3.43 -4.43 16.20
C ASN A 313 -3.46 -2.89 16.14
N GLY A 314 -4.60 -2.29 15.75
CA GLY A 314 -4.83 -0.86 15.80
C GLY A 314 -4.10 -0.03 14.74
N TYR A 315 -3.72 -0.65 13.60
CA TYR A 315 -3.13 0.03 12.46
C TYR A 315 -4.15 0.56 11.46
N VAL A 316 -5.41 0.09 11.52
CA VAL A 316 -6.46 0.61 10.64
C VAL A 316 -6.91 1.97 11.16
N THR A 317 -6.45 3.01 10.51
CA THR A 317 -6.81 4.40 10.77
C THR A 317 -7.67 4.93 9.64
N LEU A 318 -8.23 6.13 9.80
CA LEU A 318 -8.95 6.79 8.72
C LEU A 318 -8.01 7.10 7.53
N ASP A 319 -6.80 7.57 7.82
CA ASP A 319 -5.79 7.84 6.79
C ASP A 319 -5.45 6.56 6.01
N PHE A 320 -5.24 5.43 6.73
CA PHE A 320 -5.00 4.14 6.10
C PHE A 320 -6.14 3.76 5.14
N LEU A 321 -7.40 3.89 5.57
CA LEU A 321 -8.55 3.54 4.74
C LEU A 321 -8.69 4.46 3.52
N ASN A 322 -8.44 5.76 3.70
CA ASN A 322 -8.52 6.74 2.61
C ASN A 322 -7.43 6.54 1.55
N GLU A 323 -6.23 6.09 1.97
CA GLU A 323 -5.09 5.89 1.08
C GLU A 323 -5.07 4.49 0.42
N VAL A 324 -5.73 3.48 1.02
CA VAL A 324 -5.68 2.10 0.52
C VAL A 324 -6.93 1.76 -0.30
N TYR A 325 -8.14 1.92 0.28
CA TYR A 325 -9.35 1.37 -0.32
C TYR A 325 -9.77 2.02 -1.65
N PRO A 326 -9.81 3.35 -1.80
CA PRO A 326 -10.18 3.96 -3.07
C PRO A 326 -9.21 3.65 -4.21
N ILE A 327 -7.94 3.37 -3.88
CA ILE A 327 -6.88 3.10 -4.84
C ILE A 327 -6.90 1.64 -5.32
N LEU A 328 -7.46 0.70 -4.53
CA LEU A 328 -7.58 -0.70 -4.94
C LEU A 328 -8.25 -0.87 -6.32
N ASP A 329 -9.20 0.00 -6.65
CA ASP A 329 -9.95 -0.02 -7.91
C ASP A 329 -9.14 0.52 -9.11
N THR A 330 -8.00 1.14 -8.89
CA THR A 330 -7.19 1.76 -9.95
C THR A 330 -6.27 0.79 -10.67
N CYS A 331 -5.99 -0.37 -10.08
CA CYS A 331 -5.09 -1.36 -10.64
C CYS A 331 -5.68 -2.02 -11.89
N LYS A 332 -4.94 -1.91 -13.00
CA LYS A 332 -5.34 -2.48 -14.31
C LYS A 332 -4.75 -3.87 -14.55
N GLU A 333 -3.79 -4.30 -13.73
CA GLU A 333 -3.16 -5.61 -13.85
C GLU A 333 -4.14 -6.71 -13.41
N GLU A 334 -4.52 -7.58 -14.34
CA GLU A 334 -5.54 -8.61 -14.13
C GLU A 334 -5.19 -9.56 -12.98
N ASN A 335 -3.91 -9.94 -12.84
CA ASN A 335 -3.45 -10.81 -11.76
C ASN A 335 -3.53 -10.17 -10.36
N LEU A 336 -3.69 -8.84 -10.27
CA LEU A 336 -3.84 -8.12 -8.99
C LEU A 336 -5.29 -7.74 -8.67
N ARG A 337 -6.22 -7.94 -9.60
CA ARG A 337 -7.64 -7.59 -9.44
C ARG A 337 -8.29 -8.26 -8.22
N GLY A 338 -7.85 -9.46 -7.88
CA GLY A 338 -8.33 -10.20 -6.70
C GLY A 338 -8.15 -9.45 -5.38
N ILE A 339 -7.18 -8.54 -5.27
CA ILE A 339 -6.98 -7.69 -4.08
C ILE A 339 -8.18 -6.75 -3.90
N HIS A 340 -8.61 -6.09 -4.96
CA HIS A 340 -9.77 -5.20 -4.93
C HIS A 340 -11.06 -5.96 -4.60
N GLU A 341 -11.30 -7.08 -5.27
CA GLU A 341 -12.48 -7.93 -5.01
C GLU A 341 -12.51 -8.42 -3.56
N MET A 342 -11.35 -8.78 -3.00
CA MET A 342 -11.22 -9.18 -1.62
C MET A 342 -11.45 -8.01 -0.64
N GLY A 343 -10.94 -6.82 -0.95
CA GLY A 343 -11.19 -5.60 -0.18
C GLY A 343 -12.68 -5.29 -0.08
N LEU A 344 -13.42 -5.38 -1.20
CA LEU A 344 -14.88 -5.23 -1.23
C LEU A 344 -15.58 -6.34 -0.42
N ALA A 345 -15.11 -7.59 -0.54
CA ALA A 345 -15.69 -8.72 0.19
C ALA A 345 -15.56 -8.55 1.70
N LEU A 346 -14.40 -8.12 2.21
CA LEU A 346 -14.19 -7.87 3.64
C LEU A 346 -15.22 -6.88 4.23
N LEU A 347 -15.50 -5.80 3.51
CA LEU A 347 -16.51 -4.83 3.92
C LEU A 347 -17.93 -5.41 3.81
N ARG A 348 -18.25 -6.09 2.69
CA ARG A 348 -19.57 -6.67 2.43
C ARG A 348 -19.92 -7.76 3.44
N ASP A 349 -18.95 -8.59 3.82
CA ASP A 349 -19.11 -9.67 4.79
C ASP A 349 -19.24 -9.18 6.24
N GLY A 350 -19.21 -7.88 6.45
CA GLY A 350 -19.51 -7.26 7.74
C GLY A 350 -18.32 -7.08 8.67
N LEU A 351 -17.09 -7.15 8.14
CA LEU A 351 -15.92 -6.79 8.93
C LEU A 351 -16.04 -5.32 9.37
N ALA A 352 -16.00 -5.07 10.67
CA ALA A 352 -16.09 -3.73 11.25
C ALA A 352 -14.76 -2.98 11.04
N LEU A 353 -14.62 -2.32 9.88
CA LEU A 353 -13.39 -1.61 9.47
C LEU A 353 -13.51 -0.09 9.58
N LEU A 354 -14.73 0.45 9.61
CA LEU A 354 -14.94 1.89 9.55
C LEU A 354 -14.81 2.50 10.94
N PRO A 355 -13.81 3.37 11.20
CA PRO A 355 -13.64 3.98 12.52
C PRO A 355 -14.79 4.93 12.83
N THR A 356 -15.24 4.91 14.09
CA THR A 356 -16.39 5.68 14.58
C THR A 356 -15.95 6.90 15.40
N GLU A 357 -16.87 7.85 15.58
CA GLU A 357 -16.60 9.08 16.34
C GLU A 357 -16.36 8.79 17.83
N GLU A 358 -17.06 7.82 18.39
CA GLU A 358 -16.92 7.41 19.80
C GLU A 358 -15.70 6.50 20.07
N GLY A 359 -14.92 6.18 19.02
CA GLY A 359 -13.84 5.19 19.08
C GLY A 359 -14.35 3.78 18.74
N GLY A 360 -13.40 2.92 18.32
CA GLY A 360 -13.74 1.60 17.79
C GLY A 360 -14.10 1.63 16.31
N TYR A 361 -14.79 0.59 15.85
CA TYR A 361 -15.10 0.38 14.44
C TYR A 361 -16.53 -0.12 14.25
N CYS A 362 -17.15 0.27 13.14
CA CYS A 362 -18.45 -0.27 12.71
C CYS A 362 -18.35 -0.99 11.37
N SER A 363 -19.32 -1.85 11.12
CA SER A 363 -19.49 -2.50 9.82
C SER A 363 -20.26 -1.58 8.86
N ILE A 364 -20.10 -1.88 7.57
CA ILE A 364 -20.75 -1.12 6.51
C ILE A 364 -22.29 -1.14 6.61
N GLN A 365 -22.87 -2.23 7.15
CA GLN A 365 -24.32 -2.38 7.29
C GLN A 365 -24.91 -1.37 8.28
N ASN A 366 -24.14 -0.93 9.24
CA ASN A 366 -24.55 -0.01 10.31
C ASN A 366 -24.05 1.43 10.11
N ALA A 367 -23.16 1.62 9.13
CA ALA A 367 -22.46 2.87 8.92
C ALA A 367 -23.37 3.94 8.30
N MET A 368 -23.30 5.14 8.84
CA MET A 368 -23.92 6.36 8.31
C MET A 368 -22.82 7.40 8.08
N LEU A 369 -22.87 8.10 6.95
CA LEU A 369 -21.89 9.13 6.59
C LEU A 369 -22.54 10.52 6.75
N PRO A 370 -21.87 11.48 7.40
CA PRO A 370 -22.33 12.86 7.36
C PRO A 370 -21.96 13.49 6.01
N TYR A 371 -22.87 14.25 5.41
CA TYR A 371 -22.54 15.01 4.20
C TYR A 371 -21.49 16.08 4.46
N ALA A 372 -21.52 16.68 5.64
CA ALA A 372 -20.56 17.65 6.13
C ALA A 372 -20.26 17.37 7.61
N LYS A 373 -19.05 17.66 8.05
CA LYS A 373 -18.55 17.38 9.41
C LYS A 373 -19.50 17.92 10.50
N ASN A 374 -19.97 19.15 10.33
CA ASN A 374 -20.85 19.81 11.29
C ASN A 374 -22.17 19.07 11.57
N ILE A 375 -22.58 18.12 10.73
CA ILE A 375 -23.78 17.30 10.99
C ILE A 375 -23.49 16.31 12.13
N ALA A 376 -22.39 15.56 12.05
CA ALA A 376 -22.02 14.61 13.10
C ALA A 376 -21.56 15.31 14.39
N ASP A 377 -20.97 16.51 14.30
CA ASP A 377 -20.61 17.32 15.46
C ASP A 377 -21.84 17.74 16.28
N ASN A 378 -23.01 17.94 15.65
CA ASN A 378 -24.24 18.36 16.30
C ASN A 378 -25.22 17.22 16.56
N ILE A 379 -25.29 16.23 15.69
CA ILE A 379 -26.18 15.07 15.83
C ILE A 379 -25.43 13.93 16.48
N THR A 380 -25.60 13.80 17.80
CA THR A 380 -24.88 12.80 18.59
C THR A 380 -25.21 11.37 18.16
N GLN A 381 -24.34 10.42 18.52
CA GLN A 381 -24.57 9.00 18.28
C GLN A 381 -25.91 8.52 18.86
N SER A 382 -26.28 9.00 20.03
CA SER A 382 -27.57 8.63 20.68
C SER A 382 -28.80 9.13 19.89
N ILE A 383 -28.73 10.33 19.33
CA ILE A 383 -29.79 10.86 18.46
C ILE A 383 -29.86 10.04 17.16
N LEU A 384 -28.72 9.73 16.58
CA LEU A 384 -28.65 8.90 15.37
C LEU A 384 -29.33 7.54 15.60
N GLN A 385 -28.97 6.84 16.68
CA GLN A 385 -29.49 5.52 17.02
C GLN A 385 -31.00 5.53 17.26
N ARG A 386 -31.50 6.55 17.95
CA ARG A 386 -32.92 6.71 18.19
C ARG A 386 -33.75 6.84 16.90
N GLU A 387 -33.19 7.50 15.89
CA GLU A 387 -33.91 7.82 14.65
C GLU A 387 -33.66 6.81 13.51
N TYR A 388 -32.53 6.13 13.51
CA TYR A 388 -32.15 5.22 12.43
C TYR A 388 -31.97 3.77 12.89
N GLY A 389 -32.14 3.49 14.18
CA GLY A 389 -32.03 2.17 14.80
C GLY A 389 -30.81 2.00 15.68
N ASP A 390 -30.92 1.14 16.69
CA ASP A 390 -29.91 0.95 17.75
C ASP A 390 -28.49 0.60 17.23
N THR A 391 -28.40 0.04 16.04
CA THR A 391 -27.12 -0.36 15.42
C THR A 391 -26.54 0.73 14.51
N ALA A 392 -27.29 1.79 14.21
CA ALA A 392 -26.80 2.89 13.37
C ALA A 392 -25.58 3.56 14.01
N CYS A 393 -24.57 3.86 13.19
CA CYS A 393 -23.29 4.33 13.69
C CYS A 393 -22.72 5.43 12.79
N TRP A 394 -22.34 6.56 13.40
CA TRP A 394 -21.55 7.56 12.70
C TRP A 394 -20.14 7.02 12.40
N VAL A 395 -19.81 6.95 11.13
CA VAL A 395 -18.40 6.91 10.72
C VAL A 395 -17.78 8.25 11.12
N LYS A 396 -16.46 8.28 11.40
CA LYS A 396 -15.77 9.52 11.76
C LYS A 396 -16.22 10.68 10.88
N ALA A 397 -16.55 11.80 11.49
CA ALA A 397 -17.08 13.00 10.83
C ALA A 397 -16.16 13.55 9.72
N ASP A 398 -14.87 13.20 9.77
CA ASP A 398 -13.91 13.54 8.74
C ASP A 398 -14.08 12.74 7.42
N VAL A 399 -14.97 11.73 7.37
CA VAL A 399 -15.39 11.06 6.12
C VAL A 399 -16.59 11.81 5.54
N CYS A 400 -16.33 12.96 4.96
CA CYS A 400 -17.35 13.87 4.44
C CYS A 400 -16.85 14.62 3.20
N LEU A 401 -17.75 15.40 2.58
CA LEU A 401 -17.41 16.23 1.43
C LEU A 401 -16.31 17.24 1.80
N GLY A 402 -15.25 17.26 0.99
CA GLY A 402 -14.13 18.20 1.11
C GLY A 402 -13.06 17.83 2.13
N VAL A 403 -13.18 16.70 2.85
CA VAL A 403 -12.11 16.20 3.75
C VAL A 403 -11.60 14.86 3.25
N ASN A 404 -12.23 13.73 3.58
CA ASN A 404 -11.87 12.42 3.01
C ASN A 404 -12.91 12.01 1.95
N GLU A 405 -13.07 12.85 0.95
CA GLU A 405 -14.10 12.71 -0.07
C GLU A 405 -13.95 11.44 -0.91
N HIS A 406 -12.71 11.02 -1.20
CA HIS A 406 -12.44 9.82 -1.99
C HIS A 406 -12.97 8.58 -1.28
N LEU A 407 -12.72 8.44 0.02
CA LEU A 407 -13.26 7.33 0.80
C LEU A 407 -14.79 7.38 0.87
N MET A 408 -15.37 8.57 1.10
CA MET A 408 -16.81 8.76 1.10
C MET A 408 -17.44 8.33 -0.23
N MET A 409 -16.86 8.77 -1.36
CA MET A 409 -17.34 8.42 -2.69
C MET A 409 -17.20 6.91 -2.96
N TYR A 410 -16.08 6.30 -2.59
CA TYR A 410 -15.85 4.88 -2.72
C TYR A 410 -16.91 4.06 -1.96
N LEU A 411 -17.13 4.37 -0.69
CA LEU A 411 -18.12 3.70 0.15
C LEU A 411 -19.55 3.87 -0.38
N THR A 412 -19.87 5.08 -0.85
CA THR A 412 -21.19 5.37 -1.43
C THR A 412 -21.40 4.64 -2.75
N HIS A 413 -20.38 4.62 -3.61
CA HIS A 413 -20.47 4.00 -4.94
C HIS A 413 -20.61 2.47 -4.87
N HIS A 414 -19.75 1.82 -4.07
CA HIS A 414 -19.71 0.35 -4.01
C HIS A 414 -20.77 -0.27 -3.10
N PHE A 415 -21.25 0.47 -2.09
CA PHE A 415 -22.13 -0.08 -1.06
C PHE A 415 -23.43 0.69 -0.84
N GLY A 416 -23.56 1.85 -1.47
CA GLY A 416 -24.76 2.67 -1.30
C GLY A 416 -24.93 3.20 0.13
N LEU A 417 -23.82 3.49 0.84
CA LEU A 417 -23.92 4.01 2.21
C LEU A 417 -24.77 5.29 2.23
N PRO A 418 -25.69 5.41 3.21
CA PRO A 418 -26.49 6.62 3.36
C PRO A 418 -25.61 7.80 3.77
N VAL A 419 -25.69 8.88 3.00
CA VAL A 419 -25.04 10.16 3.29
C VAL A 419 -26.10 11.10 3.80
N LEU A 420 -26.08 11.38 5.10
CA LEU A 420 -27.11 12.19 5.77
C LEU A 420 -26.79 13.68 5.64
N ARG A 421 -27.77 14.44 5.21
CA ARG A 421 -27.76 15.91 5.10
C ARG A 421 -28.67 16.52 6.18
N TRP A 422 -28.54 17.81 6.42
CA TRP A 422 -29.44 18.54 7.33
C TRP A 422 -30.91 18.31 7.03
N ARG A 423 -31.30 18.26 5.76
CA ARG A 423 -32.69 17.98 5.34
C ARG A 423 -33.18 16.58 5.71
N ASP A 424 -32.28 15.64 5.92
CA ASP A 424 -32.62 14.25 6.26
C ASP A 424 -32.74 14.06 7.77
N VAL A 425 -32.00 14.86 8.56
CA VAL A 425 -31.84 14.72 10.01
C VAL A 425 -32.78 15.68 10.77
N LEU A 426 -32.81 16.97 10.38
CA LEU A 426 -33.56 17.97 11.16
C LEU A 426 -35.05 17.69 11.30
N PRO A 427 -35.78 17.20 10.27
CA PRO A 427 -37.20 16.87 10.42
C PRO A 427 -37.50 15.74 11.41
N ARG A 428 -36.44 14.96 11.80
CA ARG A 428 -36.54 13.85 12.75
C ARG A 428 -36.31 14.28 14.20
N LEU A 429 -35.91 15.53 14.45
CA LEU A 429 -35.75 16.07 15.81
C LEU A 429 -37.11 16.34 16.40
N THR A 430 -37.62 15.35 17.16
CA THR A 430 -38.92 15.49 17.87
C THR A 430 -38.79 16.35 19.12
N ALA A 431 -39.90 16.75 19.71
CA ALA A 431 -39.91 17.51 20.95
C ALA A 431 -39.18 16.75 22.08
N GLU A 432 -39.46 15.44 22.19
CA GLU A 432 -38.84 14.57 23.20
C GLU A 432 -37.31 14.53 23.08
N ILE A 433 -36.75 14.47 21.83
CA ILE A 433 -35.30 14.50 21.63
C ILE A 433 -34.73 15.84 22.08
N LEU A 434 -35.39 16.95 21.73
CA LEU A 434 -34.91 18.30 22.02
C LEU A 434 -35.03 18.64 23.52
N GLU A 435 -36.04 18.11 24.22
CA GLU A 435 -36.20 18.26 25.67
C GLU A 435 -35.09 17.63 26.48
N GLU A 436 -34.51 16.54 25.99
CA GLU A 436 -33.37 15.85 26.61
C GLU A 436 -32.03 16.61 26.45
N GLN A 437 -31.96 17.60 25.53
CA GLN A 437 -30.72 18.31 25.24
C GLN A 437 -30.48 19.50 26.18
N THR A 438 -29.20 19.86 26.34
CA THR A 438 -28.82 21.07 27.09
C THR A 438 -29.06 22.34 26.29
N ASP A 439 -29.20 23.48 26.99
CA ASP A 439 -29.32 24.79 26.32
C ASP A 439 -28.09 25.07 25.41
N GLU A 440 -26.90 24.71 25.88
CA GLU A 440 -25.66 24.91 25.09
C GLU A 440 -25.65 24.08 23.81
N TRP A 441 -26.11 22.82 23.86
CA TRP A 441 -26.25 21.99 22.66
C TRP A 441 -27.23 22.62 21.66
N LEU A 442 -28.40 23.10 22.15
CA LEU A 442 -29.38 23.77 21.29
C LEU A 442 -28.80 25.03 20.64
N LEU A 443 -28.06 25.84 21.42
CA LEU A 443 -27.45 27.06 20.92
C LEU A 443 -26.39 26.79 19.84
N ASN A 444 -25.60 25.75 20.01
CA ASN A 444 -24.64 25.32 19.02
C ASN A 444 -25.30 24.79 17.73
N LEU A 445 -26.37 24.01 17.88
CA LEU A 445 -27.19 23.58 16.74
C LEU A 445 -27.82 24.77 16.01
N PHE A 446 -28.39 25.75 16.72
CA PHE A 446 -29.00 26.94 16.14
C PHE A 446 -27.98 27.79 15.37
N ASP A 447 -26.79 28.00 15.92
CA ASP A 447 -25.71 28.72 15.25
C ASP A 447 -25.28 28.01 13.97
N THR A 448 -25.14 26.67 14.04
CA THR A 448 -24.78 25.85 12.87
C THR A 448 -25.87 25.92 11.78
N ILE A 449 -27.15 25.76 12.13
CA ILE A 449 -28.23 25.83 11.16
C ILE A 449 -28.35 27.25 10.59
N TYR A 450 -28.19 28.28 11.42
CA TYR A 450 -28.27 29.67 11.01
C TYR A 450 -27.16 30.00 10.00
N SER A 451 -25.93 29.63 10.29
CA SER A 451 -24.78 29.85 9.39
C SER A 451 -24.91 29.08 8.07
N THR A 452 -25.44 27.86 8.12
CA THR A 452 -25.62 26.99 6.93
C THR A 452 -26.81 27.47 6.07
N CYS A 453 -27.92 27.87 6.67
CA CYS A 453 -29.15 28.28 5.96
C CYS A 453 -29.12 29.73 5.47
N THR A 454 -28.34 30.61 6.08
CA THR A 454 -28.24 32.04 5.70
C THR A 454 -27.09 32.35 4.73
N GLY A 455 -26.13 31.43 4.57
CA GLY A 455 -24.99 31.56 3.66
C GLY A 455 -25.28 31.30 2.18
N VAL A 456 -24.25 31.28 1.38
CA VAL A 456 -24.26 31.13 -0.09
C VAL A 456 -24.98 29.86 -0.60
N PHE A 457 -25.25 28.88 0.27
CA PHE A 457 -25.90 27.61 -0.05
C PHE A 457 -27.46 27.62 0.02
N ARG A 458 -28.06 28.78 0.08
CA ARG A 458 -29.54 28.97 0.14
C ARG A 458 -30.39 28.22 -0.90
N SER A 459 -29.81 27.65 -1.94
CA SER A 459 -30.58 27.13 -3.08
C SER A 459 -30.83 25.61 -3.08
N LYS A 460 -30.10 24.81 -2.31
CA LYS A 460 -30.18 23.33 -2.42
C LYS A 460 -30.64 22.59 -1.16
N GLU A 461 -30.52 23.15 0.03
CA GLU A 461 -30.98 22.54 1.28
C GLU A 461 -32.04 23.41 1.99
N LYS A 462 -33.20 23.58 1.38
CA LYS A 462 -34.34 24.22 2.07
C LYS A 462 -34.84 23.31 3.19
N VAL A 463 -34.41 23.58 4.43
CA VAL A 463 -34.99 22.99 5.61
C VAL A 463 -36.10 23.94 6.10
N ASP A 464 -37.34 23.43 6.23
CA ASP A 464 -38.39 24.19 6.88
C ASP A 464 -38.23 24.10 8.39
N ALA A 465 -37.43 25.00 8.96
CA ALA A 465 -37.18 25.07 10.39
C ALA A 465 -38.46 25.37 11.22
N LYS A 466 -39.47 25.99 10.61
CA LYS A 466 -40.72 26.32 11.27
C LYS A 466 -41.57 25.10 11.58
N GLY A 467 -41.43 24.05 10.79
CA GLY A 467 -42.09 22.76 11.00
C GLY A 467 -41.50 21.91 12.12
N ILE A 468 -40.35 22.29 12.67
CA ILE A 468 -39.63 21.55 13.72
C ILE A 468 -39.87 22.23 15.08
N PRO A 469 -40.00 21.47 16.20
CA PRO A 469 -40.32 22.04 17.51
C PRO A 469 -39.08 22.66 18.19
N PHE A 470 -38.41 23.61 17.51
CA PHE A 470 -37.17 24.23 18.00
C PHE A 470 -37.38 25.24 19.16
N VAL A 471 -38.60 25.67 19.42
CA VAL A 471 -38.80 26.67 20.45
C VAL A 471 -38.84 26.03 21.83
N ARG A 472 -37.82 26.28 22.64
CA ARG A 472 -37.72 25.83 24.03
C ARG A 472 -38.48 26.81 24.93
N LEU A 473 -39.42 26.28 25.70
CA LEU A 473 -40.20 27.04 26.67
C LEU A 473 -39.50 27.11 28.04
N GLN A 474 -40.05 27.94 28.97
CA GLN A 474 -39.49 28.11 30.31
C GLN A 474 -39.57 26.84 31.17
N ASP A 475 -40.51 25.95 30.90
CA ASP A 475 -40.66 24.66 31.59
C ASP A 475 -39.78 23.55 30.97
N GLY A 476 -38.99 23.86 29.95
CA GLY A 476 -38.09 22.93 29.25
C GLY A 476 -38.77 22.20 28.10
N SER A 477 -40.06 22.30 27.91
CA SER A 477 -40.78 21.70 26.79
C SER A 477 -40.44 22.36 25.45
N HIS A 478 -40.65 21.66 24.34
CA HIS A 478 -40.38 22.13 23.00
C HIS A 478 -41.61 22.16 22.13
N ILE A 479 -41.84 23.28 21.40
CA ILE A 479 -42.96 23.47 20.49
C ILE A 479 -42.52 24.06 19.15
N ARG A 480 -43.40 24.00 18.16
CA ARG A 480 -43.25 24.74 16.89
C ARG A 480 -43.52 26.22 17.11
N CYS A 481 -42.84 27.10 16.37
CA CYS A 481 -43.09 28.54 16.48
C CYS A 481 -44.47 28.96 16.00
N GLN A 482 -45.11 28.19 15.10
CA GLN A 482 -46.43 28.43 14.55
C GLN A 482 -47.21 27.12 14.37
N TYR A 483 -48.54 27.18 14.46
CA TYR A 483 -49.49 26.10 14.15
C TYR A 483 -50.62 26.66 13.29
N ASP A 484 -50.91 26.05 12.15
CA ASP A 484 -51.89 26.53 11.15
C ASP A 484 -51.76 28.03 10.82
N GLY A 485 -50.53 28.52 10.71
CA GLY A 485 -50.20 29.92 10.42
C GLY A 485 -50.33 30.86 11.63
N MET A 486 -50.78 30.37 12.80
CA MET A 486 -50.89 31.17 14.01
C MET A 486 -49.62 31.05 14.87
N ALA A 487 -49.06 32.22 15.26
CA ALA A 487 -47.91 32.25 16.16
C ALA A 487 -48.25 31.64 17.52
N GLN A 488 -47.37 30.77 18.01
CA GLN A 488 -47.52 30.09 19.30
C GLN A 488 -46.72 30.78 20.41
N VAL A 489 -45.77 31.64 20.06
CA VAL A 489 -44.84 32.34 20.95
C VAL A 489 -44.45 33.70 20.40
N TYR A 490 -43.96 34.57 21.29
CA TYR A 490 -43.46 35.91 20.98
C TYR A 490 -42.16 36.19 21.74
N LEU A 491 -41.26 36.98 21.18
CA LEU A 491 -39.92 37.27 21.76
C LEU A 491 -40.00 37.99 23.12
N ASN A 492 -41.00 38.86 23.32
CA ASN A 492 -41.18 39.64 24.54
C ASN A 492 -42.03 38.96 25.64
N ASN A 493 -42.36 37.69 25.46
CA ASN A 493 -43.10 36.84 26.42
C ASN A 493 -44.30 37.57 27.08
N PRO A 494 -45.29 38.09 26.36
CA PRO A 494 -46.39 38.85 26.95
C PRO A 494 -47.21 38.01 27.94
N MET A 495 -47.75 38.64 28.97
CA MET A 495 -48.57 37.94 30.01
C MET A 495 -49.76 37.22 29.42
N SER A 496 -50.33 37.73 28.32
CA SER A 496 -51.47 37.14 27.60
C SER A 496 -51.11 35.86 26.84
N CYS A 497 -49.84 35.59 26.58
CA CYS A 497 -49.38 34.37 25.89
C CYS A 497 -49.11 33.25 26.92
N LYS A 498 -49.75 32.08 26.69
CA LYS A 498 -49.56 30.90 27.54
C LYS A 498 -48.15 30.34 27.44
N ASN A 499 -47.60 30.32 26.23
CA ASN A 499 -46.30 29.77 25.95
C ASN A 499 -45.22 30.87 26.09
N LYS A 500 -44.28 30.68 26.99
CA LYS A 500 -43.16 31.63 27.20
C LYS A 500 -41.84 30.99 26.81
N ILE A 501 -41.10 31.66 25.93
CA ILE A 501 -39.78 31.19 25.48
C ILE A 501 -38.80 31.22 26.66
N SER A 502 -37.90 30.25 26.70
CA SER A 502 -36.78 30.18 27.67
C SER A 502 -35.96 31.47 27.64
N ALA A 503 -35.78 32.07 28.83
CA ALA A 503 -34.96 33.27 28.97
C ALA A 503 -33.47 32.98 28.65
N ALA A 504 -32.98 31.79 28.98
CA ALA A 504 -31.61 31.40 28.70
C ALA A 504 -31.31 31.40 27.19
N ILE A 505 -32.22 30.89 26.37
CA ILE A 505 -32.08 30.89 24.90
C ILE A 505 -32.22 32.32 24.32
N LEU A 506 -33.14 33.12 24.81
CA LEU A 506 -33.36 34.50 24.29
C LEU A 506 -32.23 35.49 24.66
N GLN A 507 -31.51 35.26 25.78
CA GLN A 507 -30.41 36.12 26.20
C GLN A 507 -29.12 35.83 25.41
N ASP A 508 -28.98 34.64 24.88
CA ASP A 508 -27.84 34.27 24.00
C ASP A 508 -28.11 34.77 22.57
N GLN A 509 -27.08 35.39 21.98
CA GLN A 509 -27.18 35.97 20.62
C GLN A 509 -27.46 34.91 19.56
N ARG A 510 -26.91 33.69 19.71
CA ARG A 510 -27.14 32.56 18.80
C ARG A 510 -28.61 32.16 18.77
N GLY A 511 -29.21 32.00 19.95
CA GLY A 511 -30.63 31.66 20.10
C GLY A 511 -31.53 32.76 19.57
N ARG A 512 -31.24 34.01 19.91
CA ARG A 512 -31.99 35.16 19.45
C ARG A 512 -31.96 35.32 17.92
N ASN A 513 -30.78 35.22 17.30
CA ASN A 513 -30.65 35.30 15.84
C ASN A 513 -31.46 34.18 15.17
N PHE A 514 -31.34 32.97 15.66
CA PHE A 514 -32.08 31.84 15.10
C PHE A 514 -33.59 32.01 15.20
N TYR A 515 -34.11 32.46 16.35
CA TYR A 515 -35.54 32.66 16.54
C TYR A 515 -36.08 33.81 15.69
N VAL A 516 -35.35 34.90 15.56
CA VAL A 516 -35.77 36.06 14.75
C VAL A 516 -35.63 35.77 13.25
N ASP A 517 -34.42 35.39 12.81
CA ASP A 517 -34.11 35.40 11.40
C ASP A 517 -34.46 34.07 10.70
N ALA A 518 -34.34 32.92 11.40
CA ALA A 518 -34.66 31.62 10.83
C ALA A 518 -36.10 31.22 11.05
N LEU A 519 -36.65 31.41 12.27
CA LEU A 519 -38.01 31.05 12.60
C LEU A 519 -39.00 32.18 12.35
N GLY A 520 -38.55 33.43 12.26
CA GLY A 520 -39.39 34.60 12.03
C GLY A 520 -40.34 34.89 13.22
N ILE A 521 -39.85 34.64 14.46
CA ILE A 521 -40.64 34.97 15.67
C ILE A 521 -40.58 36.48 15.88
N GLU A 522 -41.75 37.09 16.01
CA GLU A 522 -41.90 38.55 16.20
C GLU A 522 -42.17 38.90 17.67
N GLU A 523 -42.02 40.19 18.00
CA GLU A 523 -42.50 40.73 19.27
C GLU A 523 -44.03 40.82 19.26
N TYR A 524 -44.68 40.51 20.39
CA TYR A 524 -46.11 40.70 20.56
C TYR A 524 -46.45 42.18 20.47
N ASN A 525 -47.34 42.51 19.52
CA ASN A 525 -47.88 43.85 19.38
C ASN A 525 -49.43 43.79 19.36
N ALA A 526 -50.05 44.21 20.47
CA ALA A 526 -51.53 44.16 20.66
C ALA A 526 -52.30 44.90 19.55
N ILE A 527 -51.70 45.90 18.91
CA ILE A 527 -52.36 46.71 17.87
C ILE A 527 -52.51 45.97 16.55
N ARG A 528 -51.55 45.03 16.24
CA ARG A 528 -51.61 44.27 14.99
C ARG A 528 -52.62 43.14 14.98
N ILE A 529 -52.95 42.58 16.13
CA ILE A 529 -53.85 41.42 16.24
C ILE A 529 -55.30 41.83 16.07
N CYS A 530 -55.70 43.07 16.49
CA CYS A 530 -57.06 43.60 16.30
C CYS A 530 -57.40 43.94 14.84
N ASN A 531 -56.48 43.90 13.91
CA ASN A 531 -56.69 44.15 12.47
C ASN A 531 -56.92 42.90 11.62
N TYR A 532 -56.96 41.71 12.23
CA TYR A 532 -57.14 40.40 11.54
C TYR A 532 -58.46 39.68 12.02
N GLU A 533 -59.26 40.32 12.92
CA GLU A 533 -60.61 39.96 13.16
C GLU A 533 -61.54 40.93 12.37
#